data_fb69085c6e49040a396f6b4467b9e6df
#
_entry.id   fb69085c6e49040a396f6b4467b9e6df
#
_cell.length_a   1.000
_cell.length_b   1.000
_cell.length_c   1.000
_cell.angle_alpha   90.00
_cell.angle_beta   90.00
_cell.angle_gamma   90.00
#
_symmetry.space_group_name_H-M   'P 1'
#
loop_
_entity.id
_entity.type
_entity.pdbx_description
1 polymer ?
#
loop_
_entity_poly.entity_id
_entity_poly.type
_entity_poly.pdbx_seq_one_letter_code
_entity_poly.pdbx_strand_id
1 'polypeptide(L)'
;GSDVPYCVLGGTALAQGRGETLTPLPTLPACLFVLCKPRFSISTPALFREWDKKRRHLRPDTKGTLAALAQGDLLGIARRTFNVFEGVLPPHQHREIEAIKNTMIQAGALGAAMSGSGPTVFGIFSQASQAQEAWAQLREDYDEVFLAEPLVQNSIP
;
A
#
# COMPACT_ATOMS: atom_id res chain seq x y z
N GLY A 1 -4.93 2.23 -18.93
CA GLY A 1 -5.58 1.62 -17.79
C GLY A 1 -6.00 2.65 -16.77
N SER A 2 -6.67 2.24 -15.71
CA SER A 2 -7.22 3.13 -14.66
C SER A 2 -6.17 3.97 -13.94
N ASP A 3 -4.93 3.48 -13.85
CA ASP A 3 -3.84 4.14 -13.12
C ASP A 3 -3.11 5.21 -13.95
N VAL A 4 -3.35 5.27 -15.27
CA VAL A 4 -2.67 6.22 -16.16
C VAL A 4 -2.89 7.68 -15.74
N PRO A 5 -4.11 8.13 -15.40
CA PRO A 5 -4.32 9.50 -14.93
C PRO A 5 -3.51 9.85 -13.69
N TYR A 6 -3.40 8.91 -12.74
CA TYR A 6 -2.59 9.10 -11.54
C TYR A 6 -1.09 9.17 -11.84
N CYS A 7 -0.59 8.31 -12.74
CA CYS A 7 0.82 8.35 -13.15
C CYS A 7 1.21 9.68 -13.81
N VAL A 8 0.27 10.32 -14.49
CA VAL A 8 0.47 11.67 -15.07
C VAL A 8 0.42 12.75 -13.99
N LEU A 9 -0.53 12.65 -13.03
CA LEU A 9 -0.67 13.63 -11.96
C LEU A 9 0.52 13.58 -10.99
N GLY A 10 0.92 12.37 -10.59
CA GLY A 10 1.94 12.16 -9.57
C GLY A 10 1.52 12.61 -8.16
N GLY A 11 2.44 12.52 -7.21
CA GLY A 11 2.23 12.96 -5.83
C GLY A 11 1.20 12.12 -5.06
N THR A 12 0.42 12.77 -4.20
CA THR A 12 -0.63 12.12 -3.40
C THR A 12 -2.01 12.54 -3.91
N ALA A 13 -2.89 11.58 -4.15
CA ALA A 13 -4.24 11.85 -4.64
C ALA A 13 -5.26 10.86 -4.10
N LEU A 14 -6.50 11.31 -3.95
CA LEU A 14 -7.66 10.45 -3.77
C LEU A 14 -8.20 10.06 -5.14
N ALA A 15 -8.18 8.77 -5.44
CA ALA A 15 -8.78 8.21 -6.65
C ALA A 15 -10.17 7.65 -6.33
N GLN A 16 -11.17 8.03 -7.12
CA GLN A 16 -12.56 7.59 -6.99
C GLN A 16 -13.08 7.04 -8.33
N GLY A 17 -14.28 6.45 -8.28
CA GLY A 17 -14.86 5.79 -9.45
C GLY A 17 -14.05 4.54 -9.81
N ARG A 18 -13.61 4.44 -11.05
CA ARG A 18 -12.70 3.39 -11.54
C ARG A 18 -11.23 3.82 -11.51
N GLY A 19 -10.91 4.95 -10.83
CA GLY A 19 -9.59 5.57 -10.80
C GLY A 19 -9.46 6.81 -11.70
N GLU A 20 -10.52 7.18 -12.41
CA GLU A 20 -10.55 8.32 -13.34
C GLU A 20 -10.76 9.67 -12.64
N THR A 21 -11.42 9.67 -11.49
CA THR A 21 -11.65 10.89 -10.72
C THR A 21 -10.56 11.06 -9.68
N LEU A 22 -9.63 11.97 -9.92
CA LEU A 22 -8.50 12.25 -9.05
C LEU A 22 -8.68 13.59 -8.34
N THR A 23 -8.53 13.58 -7.02
CA THR A 23 -8.44 14.78 -6.20
C THR A 23 -7.04 14.86 -5.62
N PRO A 24 -6.23 15.87 -6.02
CA PRO A 24 -4.91 16.08 -5.41
C PRO A 24 -5.03 16.30 -3.90
N LEU A 25 -4.10 15.75 -3.16
CA LEU A 25 -4.05 15.83 -1.70
C LEU A 25 -2.70 16.41 -1.25
N PRO A 26 -2.58 16.86 0.01
CA PRO A 26 -1.30 17.26 0.58
C PRO A 26 -0.25 16.15 0.40
N THR A 27 1.00 16.56 0.23
CA THR A 27 2.14 15.62 0.14
C THR A 27 2.22 14.75 1.38
N LEU A 28 2.49 13.46 1.17
CA LEU A 28 2.74 12.53 2.27
C LEU A 28 3.92 13.05 3.13
N PRO A 29 3.83 12.98 4.48
CA PRO A 29 4.97 13.31 5.33
C PRO A 29 6.21 12.48 4.98
N ALA A 30 7.40 13.01 5.28
CA ALA A 30 8.65 12.30 5.03
C ALA A 30 8.63 10.89 5.64
N CYS A 31 8.80 9.89 4.80
CA CYS A 31 8.81 8.49 5.18
C CYS A 31 9.57 7.66 4.13
N LEU A 32 9.77 6.39 4.45
CA LEU A 32 10.35 5.41 3.56
C LEU A 32 9.36 4.27 3.33
N PHE A 33 9.41 3.67 2.18
CA PHE A 33 8.69 2.47 1.85
C PHE A 33 9.64 1.30 1.65
N VAL A 34 9.24 0.14 2.17
CA VAL A 34 9.77 -1.15 1.71
C VAL A 34 8.68 -1.78 0.87
N LEU A 35 9.03 -2.16 -0.35
CA LEU A 35 8.14 -2.86 -1.28
C LEU A 35 8.64 -4.30 -1.42
N CYS A 36 7.76 -5.28 -1.28
CA CYS A 36 8.09 -6.69 -1.49
C CYS A 36 7.04 -7.32 -2.40
N LYS A 37 7.49 -7.93 -3.50
CA LYS A 37 6.61 -8.63 -4.42
C LYS A 37 6.91 -10.13 -4.38
N PRO A 38 6.00 -10.97 -3.85
CA PRO A 38 6.13 -12.42 -3.90
C PRO A 38 6.01 -12.95 -5.33
N ARG A 39 6.44 -14.19 -5.54
CA ARG A 39 6.58 -14.79 -6.88
C ARG A 39 5.24 -15.16 -7.55
N PHE A 40 4.15 -15.26 -6.80
CA PHE A 40 2.85 -15.56 -7.39
C PHE A 40 2.24 -14.33 -8.06
N SER A 41 1.31 -14.56 -8.96
CA SER A 41 0.49 -13.50 -9.56
C SER A 41 -0.97 -13.61 -9.12
N ILE A 42 -1.65 -12.47 -9.12
CA ILE A 42 -3.07 -12.38 -8.76
C ILE A 42 -3.86 -11.88 -9.96
N SER A 43 -4.95 -12.58 -10.27
CA SER A 43 -5.87 -12.15 -11.32
C SER A 43 -6.84 -11.09 -10.75
N THR A 44 -6.68 -9.85 -11.16
CA THR A 44 -7.56 -8.74 -10.77
C THR A 44 -9.05 -9.06 -11.04
N PRO A 45 -9.45 -9.59 -12.20
CA PRO A 45 -10.86 -9.98 -12.42
C PRO A 45 -11.34 -11.06 -11.48
N ALA A 46 -10.47 -11.99 -11.06
CA ALA A 46 -10.85 -13.03 -10.11
C ALA A 46 -11.07 -12.44 -8.70
N LEU A 47 -10.24 -11.51 -8.26
CA LEU A 47 -10.42 -10.81 -6.98
C LEU A 47 -11.75 -10.05 -6.92
N PHE A 48 -12.10 -9.32 -7.96
CA PHE A 48 -13.38 -8.61 -8.01
C PHE A 48 -14.57 -9.58 -7.92
N ARG A 49 -14.51 -10.71 -8.62
CA ARG A 49 -15.56 -11.73 -8.50
C ARG A 49 -15.69 -12.32 -7.10
N GLU A 50 -14.57 -12.56 -6.40
CA GLU A 50 -14.61 -13.04 -5.01
C GLU A 50 -15.09 -11.94 -4.03
N TRP A 51 -14.71 -10.70 -4.27
CA TRP A 51 -15.20 -9.56 -3.52
C TRP A 51 -16.72 -9.40 -3.63
N ASP A 52 -17.27 -9.49 -4.85
CA ASP A 52 -18.71 -9.32 -5.11
C ASP A 52 -19.57 -10.42 -4.44
N LYS A 53 -19.00 -11.59 -4.17
CA LYS A 53 -19.69 -12.67 -3.45
C LYS A 53 -19.86 -12.39 -1.95
N LYS A 54 -19.09 -11.48 -1.37
CA LYS A 54 -19.19 -11.17 0.07
C LYS A 54 -20.42 -10.33 0.38
N ARG A 55 -21.19 -10.75 1.38
CA ARG A 55 -22.38 -10.02 1.84
C ARG A 55 -22.06 -8.77 2.69
N ARG A 56 -20.90 -8.74 3.34
CA ARG A 56 -20.43 -7.63 4.17
C ARG A 56 -19.03 -7.23 3.73
N HIS A 57 -18.87 -5.97 3.40
CA HIS A 57 -17.61 -5.40 2.99
C HIS A 57 -17.06 -4.51 4.11
N LEU A 58 -15.88 -4.87 4.60
CA LEU A 58 -15.09 -3.92 5.38
C LEU A 58 -14.65 -2.80 4.43
N ARG A 59 -14.71 -1.58 4.90
CA ARG A 59 -14.29 -0.40 4.13
C ARG A 59 -13.16 0.32 4.84
N PRO A 60 -12.22 0.90 4.09
CA PRO A 60 -11.18 1.72 4.66
C PRO A 60 -11.75 2.97 5.35
N ASP A 61 -11.07 3.44 6.38
CA ASP A 61 -11.38 4.72 7.04
C ASP A 61 -10.81 5.88 6.20
N THR A 62 -11.42 6.13 5.05
CA THR A 62 -10.97 7.19 4.13
C THR A 62 -11.00 8.57 4.80
N LYS A 63 -12.04 8.88 5.59
CA LYS A 63 -12.14 10.17 6.28
C LYS A 63 -11.03 10.38 7.29
N GLY A 64 -10.73 9.37 8.10
CA GLY A 64 -9.63 9.41 9.06
C GLY A 64 -8.27 9.50 8.38
N THR A 65 -8.08 8.81 7.26
CA THR A 65 -6.85 8.89 6.46
C THR A 65 -6.64 10.29 5.89
N LEU A 66 -7.67 10.91 5.33
CA LEU A 66 -7.63 12.28 4.81
C LEU A 66 -7.33 13.30 5.92
N ALA A 67 -7.96 13.13 7.10
CA ALA A 67 -7.71 14.00 8.25
C ALA A 67 -6.27 13.87 8.75
N ALA A 68 -5.75 12.64 8.87
CA ALA A 68 -4.36 12.39 9.27
C ALA A 68 -3.37 13.01 8.26
N LEU A 69 -3.65 12.86 6.96
CA LEU A 69 -2.83 13.45 5.91
C LEU A 69 -2.82 14.99 5.97
N ALA A 70 -3.98 15.62 6.17
CA ALA A 70 -4.08 17.08 6.31
C ALA A 70 -3.32 17.61 7.52
N GLN A 71 -3.15 16.80 8.57
CA GLN A 71 -2.39 17.13 9.79
C GLN A 71 -0.90 16.75 9.70
N GLY A 72 -0.47 16.08 8.63
CA GLY A 72 0.88 15.54 8.53
C GLY A 72 1.16 14.39 9.52
N ASP A 73 0.12 13.69 9.99
CA ASP A 73 0.22 12.59 10.95
C ASP A 73 0.55 11.27 10.23
N LEU A 74 1.83 11.00 10.03
CA LEU A 74 2.31 9.79 9.37
C LEU A 74 1.83 8.50 10.08
N LEU A 75 1.84 8.47 11.41
CA LEU A 75 1.39 7.32 12.17
C LEU A 75 -0.11 7.09 12.02
N GLY A 76 -0.89 8.17 12.02
CA GLY A 76 -2.33 8.13 11.78
C GLY A 76 -2.67 7.62 10.37
N ILE A 77 -1.89 7.99 9.35
CA ILE A 77 -2.01 7.48 7.98
C ILE A 77 -1.68 5.98 7.96
N ALA A 78 -0.52 5.59 8.49
CA ALA A 78 -0.02 4.22 8.45
C ALA A 78 -0.96 3.22 9.15
N ARG A 79 -1.52 3.60 10.32
CA ARG A 79 -2.48 2.76 11.06
C ARG A 79 -3.82 2.56 10.34
N ARG A 80 -4.15 3.40 9.37
CA ARG A 80 -5.37 3.30 8.56
C ARG A 80 -5.15 2.65 7.21
N THR A 81 -3.90 2.22 6.94
CA THR A 81 -3.58 1.49 5.73
C THR A 81 -4.38 0.18 5.69
N PHE A 82 -5.19 0.01 4.66
CA PHE A 82 -6.12 -1.10 4.55
C PHE A 82 -6.37 -1.46 3.09
N ASN A 83 -6.39 -2.76 2.76
CA ASN A 83 -6.73 -3.23 1.44
C ASN A 83 -7.87 -4.26 1.51
N VAL A 84 -8.99 -3.94 0.88
CA VAL A 84 -10.20 -4.78 0.86
C VAL A 84 -9.96 -6.15 0.24
N PHE A 85 -9.03 -6.26 -0.72
CA PHE A 85 -8.74 -7.50 -1.43
C PHE A 85 -7.98 -8.53 -0.59
N GLU A 86 -7.24 -8.12 0.45
CA GLU A 86 -6.57 -9.07 1.34
C GLU A 86 -7.55 -10.08 1.94
N GLY A 87 -8.76 -9.64 2.25
CA GLY A 87 -9.80 -10.49 2.82
C GLY A 87 -10.46 -11.47 1.85
N VAL A 88 -10.12 -11.48 0.57
CA VAL A 88 -10.68 -12.39 -0.45
C VAL A 88 -9.61 -13.20 -1.18
N LEU A 89 -8.36 -13.08 -0.76
CA LEU A 89 -7.26 -13.89 -1.27
C LEU A 89 -7.45 -15.38 -0.94
N PRO A 90 -6.99 -16.28 -1.84
CA PRO A 90 -6.85 -17.69 -1.50
C PRO A 90 -5.98 -17.87 -0.24
N PRO A 91 -6.26 -18.89 0.61
CA PRO A 91 -5.60 -19.04 1.90
C PRO A 91 -4.07 -19.07 1.85
N HIS A 92 -3.47 -19.67 0.81
CA HIS A 92 -2.01 -19.73 0.66
C HIS A 92 -1.42 -18.36 0.33
N GLN A 93 -2.05 -17.60 -0.57
CA GLN A 93 -1.63 -16.24 -0.92
C GLN A 93 -1.81 -15.29 0.27
N HIS A 94 -2.95 -15.39 0.97
CA HIS A 94 -3.20 -14.60 2.17
C HIS A 94 -2.12 -14.81 3.24
N ARG A 95 -1.75 -16.08 3.51
CA ARG A 95 -0.68 -16.38 4.49
C ARG A 95 0.66 -15.77 4.10
N GLU A 96 1.01 -15.79 2.82
CA GLU A 96 2.28 -15.21 2.35
C GLU A 96 2.28 -13.69 2.44
N ILE A 97 1.17 -13.02 2.05
CA ILE A 97 1.00 -11.57 2.24
C ILE A 97 1.12 -11.19 3.73
N GLU A 98 0.45 -11.93 4.61
CA GLU A 98 0.54 -11.69 6.06
C GLU A 98 1.96 -11.93 6.61
N ALA A 99 2.69 -12.93 6.12
CA ALA A 99 4.07 -13.17 6.52
C ALA A 99 4.97 -11.97 6.16
N ILE A 100 4.86 -11.44 4.93
CA ILE A 100 5.60 -10.26 4.50
C ILE A 100 5.25 -9.05 5.37
N LYS A 101 3.95 -8.79 5.61
CA LYS A 101 3.49 -7.69 6.46
C LYS A 101 4.04 -7.81 7.88
N ASN A 102 4.01 -9.02 8.45
CA ASN A 102 4.52 -9.27 9.80
C ASN A 102 6.02 -9.01 9.89
N THR A 103 6.81 -9.43 8.91
CA THR A 103 8.26 -9.10 8.85
C THR A 103 8.47 -7.59 8.84
N MET A 104 7.72 -6.84 8.02
CA MET A 104 7.82 -5.38 8.00
C MET A 104 7.43 -4.74 9.34
N ILE A 105 6.34 -5.18 9.96
CA ILE A 105 5.87 -4.66 11.26
C ILE A 105 6.88 -4.98 12.37
N GLN A 106 7.44 -6.19 12.41
CA GLN A 106 8.45 -6.58 13.40
C GLN A 106 9.74 -5.77 13.27
N ALA A 107 10.12 -5.37 12.05
CA ALA A 107 11.23 -4.48 11.79
C ALA A 107 10.91 -3.00 12.08
N GLY A 108 9.68 -2.65 12.47
CA GLY A 108 9.29 -1.30 12.89
C GLY A 108 8.48 -0.50 11.88
N ALA A 109 7.86 -1.14 10.88
CA ALA A 109 6.90 -0.46 10.02
C ALA A 109 5.73 0.10 10.83
N LEU A 110 5.34 1.33 10.56
CA LEU A 110 4.18 1.99 11.17
C LEU A 110 2.84 1.42 10.69
N GLY A 111 2.86 0.80 9.51
CA GLY A 111 1.75 0.10 8.88
C GLY A 111 2.21 -0.62 7.63
N ALA A 112 1.50 -1.67 7.23
CA ALA A 112 1.78 -2.44 6.03
C ALA A 112 0.49 -2.97 5.41
N ALA A 113 0.43 -3.02 4.07
CA ALA A 113 -0.69 -3.58 3.33
C ALA A 113 -0.26 -4.04 1.93
N MET A 114 -1.11 -4.84 1.31
CA MET A 114 -1.00 -5.15 -0.11
C MET A 114 -1.38 -3.93 -0.96
N SER A 115 -0.66 -3.69 -2.05
CA SER A 115 -0.92 -2.59 -2.98
C SER A 115 -1.90 -3.00 -4.08
N GLY A 116 -3.01 -2.28 -4.22
CA GLY A 116 -4.01 -2.51 -5.28
C GLY A 116 -4.52 -3.94 -5.30
N SER A 117 -4.53 -4.57 -6.47
CA SER A 117 -4.89 -6.00 -6.62
C SER A 117 -3.76 -6.96 -6.24
N GLY A 118 -2.62 -6.44 -5.80
CA GLY A 118 -1.46 -7.23 -5.38
C GLY A 118 -0.64 -7.81 -6.54
N PRO A 119 0.29 -8.71 -6.24
CA PRO A 119 0.64 -9.21 -4.91
C PRO A 119 1.63 -8.35 -4.12
N THR A 120 2.08 -7.21 -4.66
CA THR A 120 3.07 -6.36 -3.99
C THR A 120 2.54 -5.89 -2.63
N VAL A 121 3.37 -6.03 -1.60
CA VAL A 121 3.13 -5.52 -0.24
C VAL A 121 4.03 -4.32 -0.02
N PHE A 122 3.53 -3.31 0.67
CA PHE A 122 4.34 -2.18 1.12
C PHE A 122 4.26 -1.99 2.63
N GLY A 123 5.36 -1.53 3.21
CA GLY A 123 5.43 -1.07 4.59
C GLY A 123 5.89 0.38 4.64
N ILE A 124 5.35 1.14 5.60
CA ILE A 124 5.66 2.57 5.81
C ILE A 124 6.58 2.69 7.03
N PHE A 125 7.71 3.36 6.86
CA PHE A 125 8.73 3.54 7.91
C PHE A 125 9.06 5.01 8.12
N SER A 126 9.28 5.38 9.38
CA SER A 126 9.81 6.70 9.74
C SER A 126 11.33 6.71 9.96
N GLN A 127 11.95 5.53 10.08
CA GLN A 127 13.37 5.35 10.37
C GLN A 127 14.07 4.55 9.27
N ALA A 128 15.15 5.10 8.71
CA ALA A 128 15.90 4.44 7.64
C ALA A 128 16.51 3.10 8.06
N SER A 129 17.00 3.01 9.30
CA SER A 129 17.59 1.77 9.83
C SER A 129 16.57 0.62 9.89
N GLN A 130 15.33 0.91 10.30
CA GLN A 130 14.24 -0.07 10.35
C GLN A 130 13.81 -0.51 8.95
N ALA A 131 13.72 0.44 8.00
CA ALA A 131 13.43 0.12 6.61
C ALA A 131 14.51 -0.77 5.98
N GLN A 132 15.78 -0.49 6.25
CA GLN A 132 16.91 -1.30 5.79
C GLN A 132 16.90 -2.69 6.40
N GLU A 133 16.57 -2.82 7.68
CA GLU A 133 16.43 -4.12 8.35
C GLU A 133 15.31 -4.96 7.71
N ALA A 134 14.12 -4.40 7.53
CA ALA A 134 13.02 -5.06 6.85
C ALA A 134 13.39 -5.49 5.43
N TRP A 135 14.04 -4.61 4.68
CA TRP A 135 14.52 -4.90 3.34
C TRP A 135 15.53 -6.06 3.32
N ALA A 136 16.49 -6.08 4.24
CA ALA A 136 17.49 -7.14 4.32
C ALA A 136 16.86 -8.49 4.66
N GLN A 137 15.97 -8.54 5.66
CA GLN A 137 15.26 -9.76 6.05
C GLN A 137 14.40 -10.31 4.90
N LEU A 138 13.64 -9.45 4.22
CA LEU A 138 12.79 -9.89 3.10
C LEU A 138 13.59 -10.36 1.90
N ARG A 139 14.78 -9.81 1.68
CA ARG A 139 15.69 -10.25 0.61
C ARG A 139 16.26 -11.67 0.77
N GLU A 140 16.17 -12.24 1.95
CA GLU A 140 16.55 -13.65 2.18
C GLU A 140 15.58 -14.60 1.44
N ASP A 141 14.31 -14.26 1.34
CA ASP A 141 13.27 -15.12 0.78
C ASP A 141 12.67 -14.63 -0.55
N TYR A 142 12.81 -13.31 -0.85
CA TYR A 142 12.20 -12.68 -2.02
C TYR A 142 13.22 -11.95 -2.91
N ASP A 143 13.10 -12.13 -4.21
CA ASP A 143 13.99 -11.49 -5.20
C ASP A 143 13.61 -10.01 -5.46
N GLU A 144 12.32 -9.70 -5.42
CA GLU A 144 11.78 -8.38 -5.75
C GLU A 144 11.44 -7.60 -4.46
N VAL A 145 12.49 -7.05 -3.82
CA VAL A 145 12.37 -6.18 -2.63
C VAL A 145 13.09 -4.86 -2.87
N PHE A 146 12.40 -3.76 -2.65
CA PHE A 146 12.88 -2.42 -2.96
C PHE A 146 12.69 -1.46 -1.78
N LEU A 147 13.63 -0.52 -1.63
CA LEU A 147 13.47 0.69 -0.83
C LEU A 147 13.01 1.83 -1.76
N ALA A 148 12.03 2.60 -1.32
CA ALA A 148 11.49 3.72 -2.08
C ALA A 148 11.12 4.90 -1.16
N GLU A 149 11.06 6.08 -1.74
CA GLU A 149 10.59 7.29 -1.11
C GLU A 149 9.34 7.81 -1.80
N PRO A 150 8.47 8.56 -1.11
CA PRO A 150 7.33 9.23 -1.74
C PRO A 150 7.81 10.16 -2.87
N LEU A 151 7.15 10.07 -4.01
CA LEU A 151 7.38 11.05 -5.07
C LEU A 151 6.72 12.38 -4.68
N VAL A 152 7.54 13.40 -4.51
CA VAL A 152 7.05 14.78 -4.34
C VAL A 152 6.48 15.22 -5.69
N GLN A 153 5.27 15.75 -5.70
CA GLN A 153 4.67 16.32 -6.91
C GLN A 153 5.57 17.43 -7.42
N ASN A 154 6.25 17.19 -8.54
CA ASN A 154 6.95 18.26 -9.24
C ASN A 154 5.90 19.23 -9.75
N SER A 155 6.01 20.50 -9.33
CA SER A 155 5.28 21.58 -10.00
C SER A 155 5.69 21.50 -11.46
N ILE A 156 4.76 21.04 -12.31
CA ILE A 156 4.95 21.16 -13.77
C ILE A 156 4.97 22.68 -14.03
N PRO A 157 6.06 23.20 -14.61
CA PRO A 157 6.17 24.64 -14.90
C PRO A 157 5.10 25.09 -15.91
#